data_6aff0c9d98fe73d4977fda0b7d57124d
#
_entry.id   6aff0c9d98fe73d4977fda0b7d57124d
#
_cell.length_a   1.000
_cell.length_b   1.000
_cell.length_c   1.000
_cell.angle_alpha   90.00
_cell.angle_beta   90.00
_cell.angle_gamma   90.00
#
_symmetry.space_group_name_H-M   'P 1'
#
loop_
_entity.id
_entity.type
_entity.pdbx_description
1 polymer ?
#
loop_
_entity_poly.entity_id
_entity_poly.type
_entity_poly.pdbx_seq_one_letter_code
_entity_poly.pdbx_strand_id
1 'polypeptide(L)'
;MAFIVWDELYATGIASIDEQHKHLVSLLNRMFEALMQQKGKEELSYVIGEMQKYAEYHFSTEETLMEKAGFSGLEEHRVFHDAFSAKVEDFKAKYDLKDEALTAEVTIFLTNWLNEHLSIIDQKYVPAMKKAGIS
;
A
#
# COMPACT_ATOMS: atom_id res chain seq x y z
N MET A 1 1.06 19.81 5.77
CA MET A 1 0.20 19.85 4.56
C MET A 1 0.07 18.44 3.99
N ALA A 2 -1.15 18.00 3.73
CA ALA A 2 -1.37 16.71 3.08
C ALA A 2 -1.35 16.87 1.56
N PHE A 3 -0.54 16.08 0.88
CA PHE A 3 -0.45 16.08 -0.59
C PHE A 3 -1.48 15.17 -1.22
N ILE A 4 -1.84 14.08 -0.51
CA ILE A 4 -2.90 13.16 -0.90
C ILE A 4 -3.93 13.18 0.21
N VAL A 5 -5.19 13.44 -0.15
CA VAL A 5 -6.30 13.42 0.81
C VAL A 5 -7.08 12.13 0.59
N TRP A 6 -7.47 11.47 1.68
CA TRP A 6 -8.32 10.27 1.57
C TRP A 6 -9.59 10.60 0.80
N ASP A 7 -9.95 9.75 -0.15
CA ASP A 7 -11.06 9.96 -1.07
C ASP A 7 -11.89 8.68 -1.16
N GLU A 8 -13.15 8.82 -1.49
CA GLU A 8 -14.07 7.70 -1.69
C GLU A 8 -13.59 6.73 -2.79
N LEU A 9 -12.75 7.19 -3.71
CA LEU A 9 -12.14 6.34 -4.73
C LEU A 9 -11.28 5.23 -4.14
N TYR A 10 -10.74 5.44 -2.94
CA TYR A 10 -9.89 4.46 -2.25
C TYR A 10 -10.69 3.61 -1.27
N ALA A 11 -11.90 4.04 -0.91
CA ALA A 11 -12.70 3.38 0.11
C ALA A 11 -13.31 2.08 -0.40
N THR A 12 -13.20 1.03 0.40
CA THR A 12 -13.83 -0.27 0.13
C THR A 12 -15.18 -0.41 0.86
N GLY A 13 -15.37 0.38 1.90
CA GLY A 13 -16.51 0.22 2.79
C GLY A 13 -16.30 -0.88 3.83
N ILE A 14 -15.11 -1.46 3.87
CA ILE A 14 -14.72 -2.47 4.86
C ILE A 14 -13.75 -1.79 5.81
N ALA A 15 -14.20 -1.58 7.06
CA ALA A 15 -13.56 -0.69 8.02
C ALA A 15 -12.08 -1.04 8.26
N SER A 16 -11.76 -2.31 8.46
CA SER A 16 -10.38 -2.73 8.74
C SER A 16 -9.45 -2.45 7.55
N ILE A 17 -9.94 -2.69 6.34
CA ILE A 17 -9.16 -2.45 5.11
C ILE A 17 -8.95 -0.95 4.92
N ASP A 18 -10.00 -0.15 5.07
CA ASP A 18 -9.92 1.30 4.86
C ASP A 18 -8.97 1.96 5.86
N GLU A 19 -8.98 1.53 7.12
CA GLU A 19 -8.03 2.07 8.11
C GLU A 19 -6.58 1.76 7.74
N GLN A 20 -6.33 0.55 7.23
CA GLN A 20 -5.00 0.15 6.81
C GLN A 20 -4.56 0.90 5.55
N HIS A 21 -5.48 1.13 4.61
CA HIS A 21 -5.21 1.94 3.41
C HIS A 21 -4.88 3.40 3.76
N LYS A 22 -5.57 3.97 4.76
CA LYS A 22 -5.27 5.33 5.24
C LYS A 22 -3.85 5.43 5.77
N HIS A 23 -3.35 4.37 6.40
CA HIS A 23 -1.96 4.34 6.85
C HIS A 23 -0.98 4.44 5.66
N LEU A 24 -1.26 3.73 4.58
CA LEU A 24 -0.44 3.80 3.36
C LEU A 24 -0.44 5.21 2.78
N VAL A 25 -1.59 5.87 2.73
CA VAL A 25 -1.71 7.26 2.29
C VAL A 25 -0.85 8.17 3.17
N SER A 26 -0.84 7.94 4.48
CA SER A 26 -0.02 8.73 5.41
C SER A 26 1.48 8.56 5.13
N LEU A 27 1.92 7.35 4.76
CA LEU A 27 3.32 7.09 4.40
C LEU A 27 3.71 7.85 3.13
N LEU A 28 2.82 7.86 2.14
CA LEU A 28 3.06 8.60 0.91
C LEU A 28 3.15 10.11 1.17
N ASN A 29 2.25 10.65 1.98
CA ASN A 29 2.28 12.05 2.36
C ASN A 29 3.57 12.41 3.09
N ARG A 30 4.05 11.51 3.95
CA ARG A 30 5.32 11.69 4.66
C ARG A 30 6.49 11.78 3.69
N MET A 31 6.49 10.96 2.63
CA MET A 31 7.53 11.02 1.60
C MET A 31 7.48 12.31 0.80
N PHE A 32 6.28 12.77 0.40
CA PHE A 32 6.14 14.04 -0.31
C PHE A 32 6.65 15.21 0.53
N GLU A 33 6.28 15.26 1.81
CA GLU A 33 6.73 16.30 2.70
C GLU A 33 8.26 16.27 2.87
N ALA A 34 8.82 15.09 3.03
CA ALA A 34 10.27 14.92 3.15
C ALA A 34 11.00 15.39 1.89
N LEU A 35 10.45 15.11 0.71
CA LEU A 35 11.01 15.59 -0.55
C LEU A 35 10.99 17.12 -0.63
N MET A 36 9.89 17.74 -0.21
CA MET A 36 9.77 19.21 -0.20
C MET A 36 10.79 19.86 0.72
N GLN A 37 11.12 19.20 1.84
CA GLN A 37 12.08 19.68 2.83
C GLN A 37 13.50 19.17 2.58
N GLN A 38 13.73 18.46 1.49
CA GLN A 38 15.02 17.82 1.17
C GLN A 38 15.49 16.83 2.25
N LYS A 39 14.54 16.16 2.91
CA LYS A 39 14.78 15.17 3.97
C LYS A 39 14.39 13.75 3.58
N GLY A 40 14.26 13.48 2.28
CA GLY A 40 13.83 12.18 1.80
C GLY A 40 14.68 11.02 2.33
N LYS A 41 16.01 11.21 2.32
CA LYS A 41 16.93 10.16 2.79
C LYS A 41 16.73 9.84 4.28
N GLU A 42 16.41 10.84 5.09
CA GLU A 42 16.20 10.67 6.52
C GLU A 42 14.93 9.88 6.83
N GLU A 43 13.91 10.00 5.97
CA GLU A 43 12.62 9.32 6.15
C GLU A 43 12.59 7.92 5.53
N LEU A 44 13.48 7.61 4.60
CA LEU A 44 13.44 6.35 3.84
C LEU A 44 13.43 5.10 4.73
N SER A 45 14.29 5.04 5.72
CA SER A 45 14.37 3.86 6.60
C SER A 45 13.04 3.59 7.29
N TYR A 46 12.42 4.64 7.81
CA TYR A 46 11.13 4.54 8.48
C TYR A 46 10.05 4.09 7.49
N VAL A 47 9.96 4.76 6.33
CA VAL A 47 8.93 4.46 5.35
C VAL A 47 9.06 3.04 4.80
N ILE A 48 10.26 2.60 4.45
CA ILE A 48 10.50 1.23 3.96
C ILE A 48 10.14 0.20 5.03
N GLY A 49 10.51 0.46 6.27
CA GLY A 49 10.15 -0.42 7.41
C GLY A 49 8.63 -0.51 7.60
N GLU A 50 7.93 0.60 7.47
CA GLU A 50 6.46 0.62 7.57
C GLU A 50 5.79 -0.03 6.37
N MET A 51 6.37 0.07 5.18
CA MET A 51 5.89 -0.65 4.00
C MET A 51 5.98 -2.17 4.20
N GLN A 52 7.04 -2.63 4.83
CA GLN A 52 7.20 -4.06 5.14
C GLN A 52 6.11 -4.53 6.12
N LYS A 53 5.88 -3.78 7.18
CA LYS A 53 4.81 -4.09 8.15
C LYS A 53 3.44 -4.07 7.50
N TYR A 54 3.19 -3.09 6.63
CA TYR A 54 1.96 -2.98 5.87
C TYR A 54 1.76 -4.25 5.02
N ALA A 55 2.79 -4.69 4.30
CA ALA A 55 2.71 -5.89 3.49
C ALA A 55 2.37 -7.13 4.31
N GLU A 56 3.00 -7.30 5.46
CA GLU A 56 2.79 -8.46 6.32
C GLU A 56 1.39 -8.46 6.94
N TYR A 57 0.94 -7.31 7.45
CA TYR A 57 -0.30 -7.20 8.19
C TYR A 57 -1.52 -7.00 7.30
N HIS A 58 -1.46 -6.00 6.41
CA HIS A 58 -2.59 -5.62 5.58
C HIS A 58 -2.93 -6.68 4.52
N PHE A 59 -1.92 -7.23 3.85
CA PHE A 59 -2.17 -8.24 2.82
C PHE A 59 -2.75 -9.52 3.43
N SER A 60 -2.28 -9.88 4.62
CA SER A 60 -2.86 -11.01 5.36
C SER A 60 -4.33 -10.76 5.69
N THR A 61 -4.67 -9.55 6.12
CA THR A 61 -6.05 -9.17 6.41
C THR A 61 -6.92 -9.28 5.16
N GLU A 62 -6.49 -8.68 4.06
CA GLU A 62 -7.22 -8.73 2.79
C GLU A 62 -7.42 -10.14 2.28
N GLU A 63 -6.35 -10.92 2.26
CA GLU A 63 -6.40 -12.29 1.72
C GLU A 63 -7.29 -13.19 2.55
N THR A 64 -7.27 -13.04 3.88
CA THR A 64 -8.17 -13.77 4.77
C THR A 64 -9.62 -13.42 4.49
N LEU A 65 -9.92 -12.14 4.31
CA LEU A 65 -11.28 -11.68 4.02
C LEU A 65 -11.74 -12.11 2.62
N MET A 66 -10.85 -12.06 1.62
CA MET A 66 -11.15 -12.55 0.27
C MET A 66 -11.46 -14.04 0.27
N GLU A 67 -10.69 -14.82 1.01
CA GLU A 67 -10.92 -16.26 1.14
C GLU A 67 -12.26 -16.54 1.82
N LYS A 68 -12.54 -15.84 2.90
CA LYS A 68 -13.79 -15.96 3.63
C LYS A 68 -14.99 -15.60 2.76
N ALA A 69 -14.84 -14.63 1.87
CA ALA A 69 -15.89 -14.19 0.94
C ALA A 69 -16.02 -15.10 -0.29
N GLY A 70 -15.11 -16.05 -0.48
CA GLY A 70 -15.10 -16.89 -1.67
C GLY A 70 -14.77 -16.11 -2.96
N PHE A 71 -13.96 -15.07 -2.85
CA PHE A 71 -13.61 -14.25 -4.01
C PHE A 71 -12.76 -15.03 -5.02
N SER A 72 -13.26 -15.15 -6.25
CA SER A 72 -12.59 -15.96 -7.29
C SER A 72 -11.26 -15.37 -7.77
N GLY A 73 -11.02 -14.08 -7.58
CA GLY A 73 -9.79 -13.39 -7.99
C GLY A 73 -8.66 -13.42 -6.96
N LEU A 74 -8.77 -14.22 -5.90
CA LEU A 74 -7.80 -14.23 -4.81
C LEU A 74 -6.37 -14.51 -5.28
N GLU A 75 -6.18 -15.53 -6.12
CA GLU A 75 -4.84 -15.91 -6.58
C GLU A 75 -4.18 -14.80 -7.42
N GLU A 76 -4.96 -14.15 -8.29
CA GLU A 76 -4.46 -13.00 -9.05
C GLU A 76 -4.09 -11.84 -8.14
N HIS A 77 -4.89 -11.62 -7.11
CA HIS A 77 -4.65 -10.55 -6.13
C HIS A 77 -3.36 -10.80 -5.35
N ARG A 78 -3.09 -12.05 -4.99
CA ARG A 78 -1.84 -12.44 -4.31
C ARG A 78 -0.60 -12.11 -5.13
N VAL A 79 -0.69 -12.22 -6.46
CA VAL A 79 0.44 -11.86 -7.33
C VAL A 79 0.83 -10.39 -7.15
N PHE A 80 -0.15 -9.50 -7.03
CA PHE A 80 0.13 -8.09 -6.75
C PHE A 80 0.77 -7.89 -5.38
N HIS A 81 0.28 -8.62 -4.36
CA HIS A 81 0.84 -8.55 -3.00
C HIS A 81 2.29 -9.04 -2.96
N ASP A 82 2.57 -10.14 -3.65
CA ASP A 82 3.92 -10.68 -3.73
C ASP A 82 4.87 -9.71 -4.43
N ALA A 83 4.39 -9.04 -5.50
CA ALA A 83 5.17 -8.03 -6.21
C ALA A 83 5.51 -6.83 -5.32
N PHE A 84 4.56 -6.39 -4.49
CA PHE A 84 4.81 -5.32 -3.52
C PHE A 84 5.91 -5.73 -2.53
N SER A 85 5.79 -6.92 -1.97
CA SER A 85 6.77 -7.43 -0.98
C SER A 85 8.16 -7.57 -1.60
N ALA A 86 8.25 -8.06 -2.84
CA ALA A 86 9.52 -8.16 -3.55
C ALA A 86 10.13 -6.77 -3.77
N LYS A 87 9.30 -5.77 -4.08
CA LYS A 87 9.75 -4.40 -4.26
C LYS A 87 10.29 -3.79 -2.97
N VAL A 88 9.65 -4.09 -1.84
CA VAL A 88 10.15 -3.64 -0.53
C VAL A 88 11.54 -4.21 -0.26
N GLU A 89 11.76 -5.49 -0.54
CA GLU A 89 13.10 -6.10 -0.38
C GLU A 89 14.15 -5.45 -1.28
N ASP A 90 13.77 -5.12 -2.53
CA ASP A 90 14.63 -4.36 -3.45
C ASP A 90 14.99 -2.99 -2.87
N PHE A 91 14.02 -2.28 -2.30
CA PHE A 91 14.25 -0.98 -1.68
C PHE A 91 15.18 -1.07 -0.48
N LYS A 92 15.06 -2.12 0.34
CA LYS A 92 15.97 -2.35 1.46
C LYS A 92 17.42 -2.51 0.99
N ALA A 93 17.62 -3.30 -0.06
CA ALA A 93 18.96 -3.51 -0.63
C ALA A 93 19.54 -2.20 -1.18
N LYS A 94 18.73 -1.43 -1.89
CA LYS A 94 19.15 -0.13 -2.43
C LYS A 94 19.44 0.89 -1.34
N TYR A 95 18.70 0.86 -0.25
CA TYR A 95 18.96 1.72 0.91
C TYR A 95 20.34 1.43 1.50
N ASP A 96 20.67 0.15 1.67
CA ASP A 96 21.96 -0.26 2.21
C ASP A 96 23.13 0.16 1.29
N LEU A 97 22.89 0.19 -0.03
CA LEU A 97 23.87 0.64 -1.02
C LEU A 97 23.91 2.17 -1.19
N LYS A 98 23.05 2.89 -0.44
CA LYS A 98 22.96 4.36 -0.47
C LYS A 98 22.63 4.91 -1.86
N ASP A 99 21.72 4.24 -2.56
CA ASP A 99 21.27 4.65 -3.90
C ASP A 99 20.62 6.04 -3.83
N GLU A 100 21.14 6.98 -4.60
CA GLU A 100 20.66 8.37 -4.60
C GLU A 100 19.26 8.53 -5.21
N ALA A 101 18.86 7.62 -6.09
CA ALA A 101 17.57 7.68 -6.75
C ALA A 101 16.45 7.06 -5.92
N LEU A 102 16.77 6.44 -4.78
CA LEU A 102 15.81 5.61 -4.03
C LEU A 102 14.61 6.40 -3.52
N THR A 103 14.81 7.63 -3.03
CA THR A 103 13.71 8.47 -2.53
C THR A 103 12.63 8.66 -3.59
N ALA A 104 13.05 8.99 -4.81
CA ALA A 104 12.12 9.16 -5.93
C ALA A 104 11.45 7.83 -6.30
N GLU A 105 12.20 6.74 -6.33
CA GLU A 105 11.65 5.42 -6.67
C GLU A 105 10.55 4.99 -5.69
N VAL A 106 10.79 5.16 -4.39
CA VAL A 106 9.81 4.79 -3.35
C VAL A 106 8.55 5.64 -3.50
N THR A 107 8.71 6.94 -3.71
CA THR A 107 7.60 7.87 -3.87
C THR A 107 6.75 7.51 -5.10
N ILE A 108 7.39 7.24 -6.23
CA ILE A 108 6.72 6.84 -7.47
C ILE A 108 5.98 5.51 -7.28
N PHE A 109 6.64 4.55 -6.66
CA PHE A 109 6.04 3.24 -6.43
C PHE A 109 4.77 3.35 -5.57
N LEU A 110 4.82 4.10 -4.47
CA LEU A 110 3.65 4.28 -3.60
C LEU A 110 2.53 5.03 -4.30
N THR A 111 2.87 6.03 -5.11
CA THR A 111 1.87 6.78 -5.88
C THR A 111 1.14 5.87 -6.86
N ASN A 112 1.87 5.05 -7.60
CA ASN A 112 1.29 4.11 -8.55
C ASN A 112 0.47 3.04 -7.83
N TRP A 113 0.95 2.53 -6.70
CA TRP A 113 0.21 1.56 -5.90
C TRP A 113 -1.13 2.11 -5.45
N LEU A 114 -1.15 3.35 -4.96
CA LEU A 114 -2.38 4.02 -4.56
C LEU A 114 -3.36 4.15 -5.74
N ASN A 115 -2.88 4.64 -6.87
CA ASN A 115 -3.73 4.92 -8.03
C ASN A 115 -4.23 3.66 -8.73
N GLU A 116 -3.43 2.62 -8.79
CA GLU A 116 -3.75 1.40 -9.54
C GLU A 116 -4.31 0.31 -8.63
N HIS A 117 -3.66 0.05 -7.50
CA HIS A 117 -4.05 -1.06 -6.64
C HIS A 117 -5.25 -0.71 -5.76
N LEU A 118 -5.17 0.37 -4.99
CA LEU A 118 -6.25 0.73 -4.08
C LEU A 118 -7.53 1.16 -4.80
N SER A 119 -7.41 1.95 -5.85
CA SER A 119 -8.61 2.50 -6.51
C SER A 119 -9.21 1.57 -7.57
N ILE A 120 -8.47 0.57 -8.04
CA ILE A 120 -8.95 -0.34 -9.09
C ILE A 120 -8.94 -1.79 -8.63
N ILE A 121 -7.76 -2.32 -8.26
CA ILE A 121 -7.60 -3.74 -7.94
C ILE A 121 -8.36 -4.12 -6.67
N ASP A 122 -8.22 -3.32 -5.61
CA ASP A 122 -8.89 -3.60 -4.34
C ASP A 122 -10.40 -3.41 -4.40
N GLN A 123 -10.91 -2.70 -5.39
CA GLN A 123 -12.35 -2.56 -5.55
C GLN A 123 -13.01 -3.83 -6.09
N LYS A 124 -12.26 -4.71 -6.71
CA LYS A 124 -12.79 -5.93 -7.34
C LYS A 124 -13.39 -6.92 -6.33
N TYR A 125 -12.86 -6.98 -5.12
CA TYR A 125 -13.36 -7.91 -4.11
C TYR A 125 -14.54 -7.36 -3.31
N VAL A 126 -14.82 -6.06 -3.41
CA VAL A 126 -15.85 -5.42 -2.57
C VAL A 126 -17.24 -6.06 -2.70
N PRO A 127 -17.77 -6.33 -3.92
CA PRO A 127 -19.07 -6.98 -4.03
C PRO A 127 -19.13 -8.34 -3.34
N ALA A 128 -18.07 -9.17 -3.49
CA ALA A 128 -18.02 -10.49 -2.86
C ALA A 128 -18.02 -10.39 -1.33
N MET A 129 -17.22 -9.46 -0.80
CA MET A 129 -17.16 -9.26 0.65
C MET A 129 -18.48 -8.76 1.23
N LYS A 130 -19.11 -7.81 0.56
CA LYS A 130 -20.41 -7.28 1.01
C LYS A 130 -21.50 -8.35 0.96
N LYS A 131 -21.50 -9.16 -0.08
CA LYS A 131 -22.43 -10.28 -0.19
C LYS A 131 -22.24 -11.30 0.94
N ALA A 132 -21.00 -11.46 1.40
CA ALA A 132 -20.67 -12.35 2.52
C ALA A 132 -20.91 -11.71 3.90
N GLY A 133 -21.42 -10.48 3.94
CA GLY A 133 -21.72 -9.78 5.20
C GLY A 133 -20.50 -9.13 5.85
N ILE A 134 -19.41 -8.96 5.12
CA ILE A 134 -18.19 -8.32 5.62
C ILE A 134 -18.29 -6.81 5.39
N SER A 135 -18.03 -6.04 6.45
CA SER A 135 -18.10 -4.58 6.38
C SER A 135 -17.06 -3.88 7.28
#